data_90522594bf0d785e072394e372bf0eb1
#
_entry.id   90522594bf0d785e072394e372bf0eb1
#
_cell.length_a   1.000
_cell.length_b   1.000
_cell.length_c   1.000
_cell.angle_alpha   90.00
_cell.angle_beta   90.00
_cell.angle_gamma   90.00
#
_symmetry.space_group_name_H-M   'P 1'
#
loop_
_entity.id
_entity.type
_entity.pdbx_description
1 polymer ?
#
loop_
_entity_poly.entity_id
_entity_poly.type
_entity_poly.pdbx_seq_one_letter_code
_entity_poly.pdbx_strand_id
1 'polypeptide(L)'
;MKPLVGLETSHNRIFLRAKYEKIGKFRLILQRILYKTTMSERKVRVRFAPSPTGALHIGGVRTALYNYLFARQHGGDLIFRIEDTDSNRFVPGAEEYIIESFKWLGINFDEGVSFGGNYGPYRQSERRDIYKKYVQVLLDSGKAYIAFDTPAELDAKRQEISNFQYDASTRMSMRNSLTLPKEEVDALIADGKQYVVRFKIEPNEDVHVHDIIRGEVVINSSILDDKVLYKSADELPTYHLANIVDDHLMEVSHVIRGEEWLPSAPLHVLLYRAFGWVDTMPEFAHLPLLLKPDGNGKLSKRDGDRLGFPVFPLEWHDPKTGEVSSGYRESGYLPKLLSISLPCWDGIREMTRN
;
A
#
# COMPACT_ATOMS: atom_id res chain seq x y z
N MET A 1 13.95 59.32 22.91
CA MET A 1 14.14 58.01 22.30
C MET A 1 13.77 56.92 23.33
N LYS A 2 12.61 56.29 23.19
CA LYS A 2 12.20 55.13 23.99
C LYS A 2 12.46 53.85 23.17
N PRO A 3 13.02 52.80 23.75
CA PRO A 3 13.19 51.54 23.00
C PRO A 3 11.85 50.84 22.83
N LEU A 4 11.56 50.40 21.60
CA LEU A 4 10.49 49.51 21.26
C LEU A 4 10.80 48.14 21.87
N VAL A 5 10.11 47.80 22.98
CA VAL A 5 10.06 46.42 23.53
C VAL A 5 9.08 45.63 22.65
N GLY A 6 9.62 44.67 21.92
CA GLY A 6 8.84 43.82 21.04
C GLY A 6 7.85 42.97 21.84
N LEU A 7 6.59 43.07 21.49
CA LEU A 7 5.52 42.12 21.87
C LEU A 7 5.79 40.78 21.21
N GLU A 8 6.58 39.90 21.87
CA GLU A 8 6.51 38.48 21.62
C GLU A 8 5.19 37.97 22.16
N THR A 9 4.19 37.87 21.28
CA THR A 9 2.88 37.36 21.66
C THR A 9 2.99 35.88 22.07
N SER A 10 2.28 35.54 23.13
CA SER A 10 2.17 34.16 23.65
C SER A 10 1.84 33.12 22.55
N HIS A 11 1.16 33.52 21.49
CA HIS A 11 0.89 32.76 20.29
C HIS A 11 2.15 32.29 19.55
N ASN A 12 3.17 33.12 19.41
CA ASN A 12 4.41 32.71 18.73
C ASN A 12 5.21 31.67 19.54
N ARG A 13 5.17 31.73 20.87
CA ARG A 13 5.83 30.71 21.72
C ARG A 13 5.12 29.37 21.66
N ILE A 14 3.78 29.37 21.63
CA ILE A 14 2.98 28.13 21.47
C ILE A 14 3.22 27.50 20.09
N PHE A 15 3.27 28.33 19.02
CA PHE A 15 3.52 27.86 17.64
C PHE A 15 4.93 27.26 17.48
N LEU A 16 5.94 27.88 18.07
CA LEU A 16 7.31 27.36 18.06
C LEU A 16 7.43 26.07 18.87
N ARG A 17 6.84 26.01 20.08
CA ARG A 17 6.86 24.82 20.94
C ARG A 17 6.17 23.63 20.26
N ALA A 18 4.99 23.82 19.66
CA ALA A 18 4.30 22.81 18.89
C ALA A 18 5.10 22.34 17.67
N LYS A 19 5.84 23.25 16.99
CA LYS A 19 6.74 22.93 15.89
C LYS A 19 7.93 22.08 16.34
N TYR A 20 8.52 22.35 17.50
CA TYR A 20 9.62 21.57 18.08
C TYR A 20 9.17 20.19 18.54
N GLU A 21 8.00 20.06 19.14
CA GLU A 21 7.43 18.75 19.55
C GLU A 21 7.08 17.88 18.33
N LYS A 22 6.58 18.48 17.25
CA LYS A 22 6.31 17.78 15.99
C LYS A 22 7.58 17.27 15.31
N ILE A 23 8.62 18.10 15.28
CA ILE A 23 9.95 17.69 14.79
C ILE A 23 10.50 16.57 15.68
N GLY A 24 10.25 16.61 16.97
CA GLY A 24 10.61 15.56 17.94
C GLY A 24 9.92 14.22 17.64
N LYS A 25 8.61 14.21 17.37
CA LYS A 25 7.87 12.97 17.02
C LYS A 25 8.30 12.41 15.66
N PHE A 26 8.49 13.25 14.66
CA PHE A 26 9.06 12.87 13.37
C PHE A 26 10.47 12.27 13.54
N ARG A 27 11.31 12.92 14.32
CA ARG A 27 12.65 12.41 14.67
C ARG A 27 12.56 11.07 15.41
N LEU A 28 11.55 10.87 16.27
CA LEU A 28 11.34 9.60 16.99
C LEU A 28 10.88 8.47 16.07
N ILE A 29 9.98 8.76 15.11
CA ILE A 29 9.56 7.77 14.07
C ILE A 29 10.76 7.41 13.21
N LEU A 30 11.49 8.40 12.69
CA LEU A 30 12.74 8.16 11.97
C LEU A 30 13.77 7.42 12.83
N GLN A 31 13.96 7.79 14.10
CA GLN A 31 14.90 7.11 14.99
C GLN A 31 14.49 5.66 15.29
N ARG A 32 13.19 5.35 15.45
CA ARG A 32 12.73 3.95 15.61
C ARG A 32 12.98 3.12 14.37
N ILE A 33 12.71 3.70 13.19
CA ILE A 33 13.05 3.09 11.91
C ILE A 33 14.57 2.90 11.81
N LEU A 34 15.37 3.88 12.24
CA LEU A 34 16.83 3.87 12.19
C LEU A 34 17.49 2.88 13.15
N TYR A 35 17.00 2.77 14.38
CA TYR A 35 17.64 1.96 15.43
C TYR A 35 17.61 0.46 15.13
N LYS A 36 16.62 -0.03 14.39
CA LYS A 36 16.51 -1.45 14.01
C LYS A 36 17.32 -1.83 12.77
N THR A 37 17.61 -0.88 11.89
CA THR A 37 18.28 -1.16 10.59
C THR A 37 19.78 -1.46 10.74
N THR A 38 20.37 -1.26 11.91
CA THR A 38 21.79 -1.57 12.17
C THR A 38 22.12 -3.07 12.25
N MET A 39 21.11 -3.95 12.10
CA MET A 39 21.28 -5.42 12.24
C MET A 39 21.09 -6.21 10.93
N SER A 40 20.78 -5.58 9.80
CA SER A 40 20.66 -6.27 8.51
C SER A 40 21.86 -5.98 7.62
N GLU A 41 22.61 -7.01 7.22
CA GLU A 41 23.65 -6.94 6.17
C GLU A 41 23.06 -6.65 4.77
N ARG A 42 21.72 -6.69 4.64
CA ARG A 42 20.98 -6.53 3.39
C ARG A 42 20.88 -5.06 3.02
N LYS A 43 21.23 -4.70 1.77
CA LYS A 43 21.06 -3.34 1.24
C LYS A 43 19.60 -2.88 1.46
N VAL A 44 19.43 -1.65 1.93
CA VAL A 44 18.09 -1.05 2.04
C VAL A 44 17.50 -0.84 0.65
N ARG A 45 16.36 -1.45 0.41
CA ARG A 45 15.58 -1.30 -0.82
C ARG A 45 14.12 -1.10 -0.43
N VAL A 46 13.56 0.00 -0.84
CA VAL A 46 12.18 0.38 -0.58
C VAL A 46 11.45 0.69 -1.89
N ARG A 47 10.14 0.76 -1.85
CA ARG A 47 9.37 1.04 -3.06
C ARG A 47 8.21 2.01 -2.79
N PHE A 48 7.93 2.82 -3.79
CA PHE A 48 6.63 3.45 -3.96
C PHE A 48 5.92 2.77 -5.13
N ALA A 49 4.76 2.19 -4.85
CA ALA A 49 4.07 1.29 -5.77
C ALA A 49 2.59 1.69 -5.93
N PRO A 50 2.31 2.79 -6.65
CA PRO A 50 0.95 3.27 -6.85
C PRO A 50 0.20 2.47 -7.92
N SER A 51 -1.14 2.37 -7.76
CA SER A 51 -2.03 2.00 -8.84
C SER A 51 -2.43 3.26 -9.63
N PRO A 52 -2.39 3.25 -10.98
CA PRO A 52 -2.70 4.41 -11.83
C PRO A 52 -4.23 4.62 -11.95
N THR A 53 -4.90 4.89 -10.84
CA THR A 53 -6.36 4.99 -10.71
C THR A 53 -6.86 6.42 -10.60
N GLY A 54 -6.05 7.41 -10.98
CA GLY A 54 -6.31 8.84 -10.96
C GLY A 54 -5.17 9.64 -10.35
N ALA A 55 -5.42 10.90 -10.05
CA ALA A 55 -4.43 11.81 -9.48
C ALA A 55 -3.80 11.28 -8.20
N LEU A 56 -2.49 11.50 -8.05
CA LEU A 56 -1.75 11.18 -6.84
C LEU A 56 -2.19 12.09 -5.69
N HIS A 57 -2.79 11.51 -4.66
CA HIS A 57 -3.18 12.24 -3.46
C HIS A 57 -1.96 12.57 -2.59
N ILE A 58 -2.01 13.68 -1.84
CA ILE A 58 -0.93 14.11 -0.94
C ILE A 58 -0.52 13.04 0.08
N GLY A 59 -1.44 12.13 0.47
CA GLY A 59 -1.14 10.96 1.29
C GLY A 59 -0.16 9.99 0.62
N GLY A 60 -0.32 9.79 -0.71
CA GLY A 60 0.63 9.00 -1.50
C GLY A 60 1.99 9.70 -1.62
N VAL A 61 1.99 11.01 -1.83
CA VAL A 61 3.22 11.82 -1.83
C VAL A 61 3.97 11.68 -0.50
N ARG A 62 3.27 11.75 0.63
CA ARG A 62 3.88 11.56 1.95
C ARG A 62 4.51 10.16 2.08
N THR A 63 3.79 9.12 1.67
CA THR A 63 4.33 7.75 1.71
C THR A 63 5.58 7.62 0.84
N ALA A 64 5.59 8.18 -0.37
CA ALA A 64 6.77 8.20 -1.23
C ALA A 64 7.93 8.97 -0.60
N LEU A 65 7.65 10.10 0.05
CA LEU A 65 8.67 10.91 0.72
C LEU A 65 9.33 10.16 1.89
N TYR A 66 8.57 9.40 2.70
CA TYR A 66 9.15 8.56 3.75
C TYR A 66 10.06 7.47 3.18
N ASN A 67 9.62 6.79 2.11
CA ASN A 67 10.46 5.81 1.41
C ASN A 67 11.74 6.47 0.86
N TYR A 68 11.62 7.62 0.20
CA TYR A 68 12.74 8.38 -0.35
C TYR A 68 13.76 8.75 0.74
N LEU A 69 13.31 9.39 1.83
CA LEU A 69 14.17 9.82 2.92
C LEU A 69 14.86 8.63 3.60
N PHE A 70 14.14 7.55 3.80
CA PHE A 70 14.69 6.33 4.36
C PHE A 70 15.78 5.72 3.47
N ALA A 71 15.50 5.57 2.16
CA ALA A 71 16.51 5.10 1.20
C ALA A 71 17.75 5.99 1.20
N ARG A 72 17.58 7.31 1.10
CA ARG A 72 18.73 8.26 1.04
C ARG A 72 19.55 8.22 2.32
N GLN A 73 18.94 8.11 3.46
CA GLN A 73 19.63 8.05 4.75
C GLN A 73 20.49 6.77 4.91
N HIS A 74 20.06 5.67 4.31
CA HIS A 74 20.75 4.38 4.40
C HIS A 74 21.60 4.04 3.16
N GLY A 75 21.76 4.97 2.21
CA GLY A 75 22.46 4.68 0.95
C GLY A 75 21.78 3.58 0.13
N GLY A 76 20.48 3.43 0.30
CA GLY A 76 19.65 2.41 -0.33
C GLY A 76 18.98 2.89 -1.62
N ASP A 77 18.16 2.02 -2.21
CA ASP A 77 17.44 2.27 -3.45
C ASP A 77 15.94 2.51 -3.20
N LEU A 78 15.38 3.45 -3.96
CA LEU A 78 13.94 3.68 -4.06
C LEU A 78 13.43 3.20 -5.42
N ILE A 79 12.52 2.23 -5.42
CA ILE A 79 11.92 1.62 -6.61
C ILE A 79 10.59 2.28 -6.92
N PHE A 80 10.34 2.58 -8.21
CA PHE A 80 9.03 2.99 -8.72
C PHE A 80 8.37 1.85 -9.46
N ARG A 81 7.32 1.25 -8.88
CA ARG A 81 6.56 0.15 -9.46
C ARG A 81 5.12 0.58 -9.72
N ILE A 82 4.56 0.25 -10.87
CA ILE A 82 3.15 0.50 -11.21
C ILE A 82 2.33 -0.76 -10.95
N GLU A 83 1.33 -0.65 -10.07
CA GLU A 83 0.41 -1.74 -9.71
C GLU A 83 -0.91 -1.59 -10.48
N ASP A 84 -0.92 -2.09 -11.72
CA ASP A 84 -1.99 -1.95 -12.72
C ASP A 84 -2.70 -3.28 -13.03
N THR A 85 -2.75 -4.20 -12.07
CA THR A 85 -3.41 -5.50 -12.23
C THR A 85 -4.94 -5.41 -12.30
N ASP A 86 -5.54 -4.28 -11.94
CA ASP A 86 -6.98 -4.02 -12.05
C ASP A 86 -7.26 -3.03 -13.20
N SER A 87 -7.46 -3.58 -14.39
CA SER A 87 -7.73 -2.80 -15.61
C SER A 87 -9.02 -1.96 -15.53
N ASN A 88 -10.01 -2.38 -14.72
CA ASN A 88 -11.27 -1.64 -14.56
C ASN A 88 -11.08 -0.29 -13.85
N ARG A 89 -10.01 -0.16 -13.07
CA ARG A 89 -9.70 1.05 -12.32
C ARG A 89 -8.67 1.94 -12.99
N PHE A 90 -8.15 1.52 -14.13
CA PHE A 90 -7.18 2.31 -14.89
C PHE A 90 -7.76 3.66 -15.31
N VAL A 91 -6.96 4.72 -15.17
CA VAL A 91 -7.30 6.08 -15.61
C VAL A 91 -6.18 6.60 -16.51
N PRO A 92 -6.49 6.91 -17.80
CA PRO A 92 -5.51 7.48 -18.71
C PRO A 92 -4.86 8.76 -18.16
N GLY A 93 -3.54 8.91 -18.36
CA GLY A 93 -2.80 10.07 -17.88
C GLY A 93 -2.41 10.03 -16.38
N ALA A 94 -2.91 9.05 -15.61
CA ALA A 94 -2.61 8.98 -14.18
C ALA A 94 -1.14 8.64 -13.90
N GLU A 95 -0.53 7.79 -14.72
CA GLU A 95 0.88 7.43 -14.57
C GLU A 95 1.81 8.61 -14.87
N GLU A 96 1.58 9.29 -15.98
CA GLU A 96 2.32 10.49 -16.38
C GLU A 96 2.19 11.58 -15.32
N TYR A 97 1.00 11.76 -14.77
CA TYR A 97 0.73 12.68 -13.68
C TYR A 97 1.55 12.35 -12.42
N ILE A 98 1.63 11.05 -12.05
CA ILE A 98 2.42 10.60 -10.90
C ILE A 98 3.90 10.91 -11.13
N ILE A 99 4.44 10.60 -12.30
CA ILE A 99 5.85 10.85 -12.66
C ILE A 99 6.16 12.35 -12.62
N GLU A 100 5.31 13.19 -13.23
CA GLU A 100 5.47 14.63 -13.23
C GLU A 100 5.40 15.23 -11.81
N SER A 101 4.50 14.70 -10.97
CA SER A 101 4.40 15.11 -9.57
C SER A 101 5.70 14.88 -8.81
N PHE A 102 6.33 13.73 -8.98
CA PHE A 102 7.60 13.43 -8.31
C PHE A 102 8.76 14.23 -8.88
N LYS A 103 8.77 14.48 -10.17
CA LYS A 103 9.75 15.36 -10.81
C LYS A 103 9.66 16.78 -10.24
N TRP A 104 8.45 17.34 -10.11
CA TRP A 104 8.24 18.64 -9.49
C TRP A 104 8.68 18.67 -8.02
N LEU A 105 8.41 17.59 -7.25
CA LEU A 105 8.78 17.47 -5.85
C LEU A 105 10.29 17.24 -5.64
N GLY A 106 11.05 16.90 -6.69
CA GLY A 106 12.47 16.53 -6.59
C GLY A 106 12.70 15.17 -5.94
N ILE A 107 11.71 14.27 -5.98
CA ILE A 107 11.83 12.89 -5.50
C ILE A 107 12.29 12.02 -6.67
N ASN A 108 13.55 11.57 -6.62
CA ASN A 108 14.15 10.76 -7.66
C ASN A 108 14.13 9.29 -7.28
N PHE A 109 13.75 8.44 -8.24
CA PHE A 109 13.80 6.98 -8.13
C PHE A 109 15.11 6.45 -8.70
N ASP A 110 15.60 5.35 -8.13
CA ASP A 110 16.84 4.70 -8.56
C ASP A 110 16.58 3.65 -9.62
N GLU A 111 15.42 3.02 -9.58
CA GLU A 111 14.92 2.06 -10.58
C GLU A 111 13.38 2.12 -10.68
N GLY A 112 12.85 1.57 -11.76
CA GLY A 112 11.41 1.48 -11.95
C GLY A 112 10.93 1.81 -13.35
N VAL A 113 9.63 1.99 -13.51
CA VAL A 113 9.02 2.42 -14.78
C VAL A 113 9.64 3.77 -15.18
N SER A 114 10.17 3.85 -16.39
CA SER A 114 10.88 5.00 -16.98
C SER A 114 12.25 5.33 -16.35
N PHE A 115 12.70 4.56 -15.35
CA PHE A 115 14.02 4.77 -14.70
C PHE A 115 15.01 3.63 -14.97
N GLY A 116 14.53 2.50 -15.56
CA GLY A 116 15.37 1.32 -15.79
C GLY A 116 15.63 0.53 -14.51
N GLY A 117 16.68 -0.30 -14.51
CA GLY A 117 17.07 -1.16 -13.39
C GLY A 117 17.13 -2.64 -13.77
N ASN A 118 17.54 -3.49 -12.79
CA ASN A 118 17.87 -4.90 -13.05
C ASN A 118 16.71 -5.87 -12.74
N TYR A 119 15.60 -5.41 -12.16
CA TYR A 119 14.52 -6.25 -11.64
C TYR A 119 13.22 -6.11 -12.45
N GLY A 120 13.29 -5.46 -13.61
CA GLY A 120 12.13 -5.25 -14.50
C GLY A 120 11.49 -6.54 -15.02
N PRO A 121 10.33 -6.40 -15.65
CA PRO A 121 9.50 -5.19 -15.79
C PRO A 121 9.02 -4.64 -14.45
N TYR A 122 8.82 -3.32 -14.35
CA TYR A 122 8.32 -2.67 -13.14
C TYR A 122 6.83 -2.32 -13.20
N ARG A 123 6.16 -2.72 -14.26
CA ARG A 123 4.70 -2.64 -14.44
C ARG A 123 4.11 -4.03 -14.25
N GLN A 124 3.16 -4.17 -13.31
CA GLN A 124 2.64 -5.49 -12.94
C GLN A 124 1.92 -6.21 -14.09
N SER A 125 1.20 -5.49 -14.93
CA SER A 125 0.55 -6.06 -16.12
C SER A 125 1.51 -6.72 -17.12
N GLU A 126 2.80 -6.37 -17.08
CA GLU A 126 3.86 -6.94 -17.93
C GLU A 126 4.52 -8.18 -17.30
N ARG A 127 4.11 -8.61 -16.10
CA ARG A 127 4.73 -9.69 -15.32
C ARG A 127 3.87 -10.97 -15.22
N ARG A 128 2.90 -11.15 -16.11
CA ARG A 128 1.90 -12.25 -16.10
C ARG A 128 2.55 -13.63 -15.90
N ASP A 129 3.56 -13.96 -16.70
CA ASP A 129 4.23 -15.27 -16.66
C ASP A 129 4.94 -15.51 -15.33
N ILE A 130 5.49 -14.46 -14.74
CA ILE A 130 6.10 -14.54 -13.40
C ILE A 130 5.04 -14.92 -12.38
N TYR A 131 3.91 -14.23 -12.34
CA TYR A 131 2.84 -14.52 -11.39
C TYR A 131 2.25 -15.91 -11.57
N LYS A 132 2.01 -16.32 -12.82
CA LYS A 132 1.49 -17.66 -13.16
C LYS A 132 2.38 -18.77 -12.59
N LYS A 133 3.71 -18.60 -12.69
CA LYS A 133 4.67 -19.53 -12.08
C LYS A 133 4.49 -19.64 -10.57
N TYR A 134 4.35 -18.52 -9.86
CA TYR A 134 4.21 -18.51 -8.39
C TYR A 134 2.82 -18.96 -7.92
N VAL A 135 1.78 -18.71 -8.70
CA VAL A 135 0.46 -19.33 -8.48
C VAL A 135 0.58 -20.86 -8.49
N GLN A 136 1.29 -21.41 -9.50
CA GLN A 136 1.48 -22.85 -9.61
C GLN A 136 2.24 -23.43 -8.40
N VAL A 137 3.26 -22.74 -7.91
CA VAL A 137 3.98 -23.14 -6.69
C VAL A 137 3.05 -23.27 -5.48
N LEU A 138 2.11 -22.35 -5.29
CA LEU A 138 1.14 -22.41 -4.20
C LEU A 138 0.11 -23.54 -4.40
N LEU A 139 -0.32 -23.80 -5.64
CA LEU A 139 -1.22 -24.90 -5.96
C LEU A 139 -0.52 -26.27 -5.71
N ASP A 140 0.70 -26.45 -6.20
CA ASP A 140 1.47 -27.70 -6.07
C ASP A 140 1.80 -28.01 -4.60
N SER A 141 2.02 -26.97 -3.79
CA SER A 141 2.27 -27.13 -2.35
C SER A 141 1.00 -27.31 -1.51
N GLY A 142 -0.19 -27.24 -2.13
CA GLY A 142 -1.47 -27.31 -1.43
C GLY A 142 -1.77 -26.10 -0.53
N LYS A 143 -1.03 -24.99 -0.72
CA LYS A 143 -1.24 -23.73 0.00
C LYS A 143 -2.27 -22.84 -0.68
N ALA A 144 -2.70 -23.19 -1.90
CA ALA A 144 -3.78 -22.54 -2.62
C ALA A 144 -4.66 -23.59 -3.29
N TYR A 145 -5.82 -23.19 -3.74
CA TYR A 145 -6.79 -24.04 -4.43
C TYR A 145 -7.58 -23.24 -5.46
N ILE A 146 -8.12 -23.95 -6.47
CA ILE A 146 -8.94 -23.38 -7.53
C ILE A 146 -10.38 -23.31 -7.07
N ALA A 147 -11.06 -22.18 -7.29
CA ALA A 147 -12.48 -21.99 -6.97
C ALA A 147 -13.25 -21.50 -8.20
N PHE A 148 -14.42 -22.10 -8.44
CA PHE A 148 -15.27 -21.89 -9.61
C PHE A 148 -16.54 -21.12 -9.30
N ASP A 149 -16.76 -20.71 -8.04
CA ASP A 149 -17.92 -19.96 -7.63
C ASP A 149 -17.96 -18.60 -8.35
N THR A 150 -19.08 -18.31 -8.98
CA THR A 150 -19.33 -17.05 -9.69
C THR A 150 -19.66 -15.92 -8.70
N PRO A 151 -19.50 -14.64 -9.10
CA PRO A 151 -19.94 -13.52 -8.27
C PRO A 151 -21.41 -13.62 -7.82
N ALA A 152 -22.30 -14.08 -8.71
CA ALA A 152 -23.72 -14.25 -8.38
C ALA A 152 -23.95 -15.33 -7.31
N GLU A 153 -23.24 -16.47 -7.38
CA GLU A 153 -23.31 -17.52 -6.35
C GLU A 153 -22.76 -17.02 -5.02
N LEU A 154 -21.69 -16.24 -5.03
CA LEU A 154 -21.13 -15.63 -3.82
C LEU A 154 -22.10 -14.60 -3.21
N ASP A 155 -22.77 -13.81 -4.04
CA ASP A 155 -23.77 -12.83 -3.57
C ASP A 155 -25.00 -13.53 -2.97
N ALA A 156 -25.45 -14.65 -3.57
CA ALA A 156 -26.49 -15.48 -2.98
C ALA A 156 -26.09 -16.02 -1.60
N LYS A 157 -24.83 -16.48 -1.45
CA LYS A 157 -24.31 -16.93 -0.16
C LYS A 157 -24.22 -15.81 0.89
N ARG A 158 -23.90 -14.58 0.50
CA ARG A 158 -23.91 -13.41 1.39
C ARG A 158 -25.32 -13.05 1.86
N GLN A 159 -26.35 -13.31 1.06
CA GLN A 159 -27.73 -13.13 1.45
C GLN A 159 -28.24 -14.23 2.38
N GLU A 160 -27.75 -15.48 2.16
CA GLU A 160 -28.12 -16.65 2.96
C GLU A 160 -27.46 -16.66 4.33
N ILE A 161 -26.17 -16.30 4.39
CA ILE A 161 -25.33 -16.39 5.59
C ILE A 161 -24.89 -15.00 6.03
N SER A 162 -25.32 -14.57 7.21
CA SER A 162 -24.87 -13.31 7.79
C SER A 162 -23.36 -13.29 7.97
N ASN A 163 -22.71 -12.21 7.52
CA ASN A 163 -21.25 -12.05 7.55
C ASN A 163 -20.47 -13.16 6.82
N PHE A 164 -21.04 -13.70 5.72
CA PHE A 164 -20.38 -14.72 4.92
C PHE A 164 -18.95 -14.28 4.52
N GLN A 165 -17.99 -15.12 4.84
CA GLN A 165 -16.61 -15.06 4.35
C GLN A 165 -16.27 -16.38 3.65
N TYR A 166 -15.43 -16.31 2.64
CA TYR A 166 -14.89 -17.50 2.01
C TYR A 166 -13.63 -17.91 2.78
N ASP A 167 -13.76 -18.76 3.78
CA ASP A 167 -12.72 -19.09 4.76
C ASP A 167 -12.67 -20.59 5.10
N ALA A 168 -11.92 -20.96 6.13
CA ALA A 168 -11.77 -22.34 6.57
C ALA A 168 -13.10 -23.01 6.93
N SER A 169 -14.09 -22.26 7.40
CA SER A 169 -15.41 -22.79 7.83
C SER A 169 -16.35 -23.01 6.66
N THR A 170 -16.24 -22.22 5.60
CA THR A 170 -17.20 -22.19 4.48
C THR A 170 -16.67 -22.86 3.21
N ARG A 171 -15.34 -22.89 2.99
CA ARG A 171 -14.73 -23.41 1.75
C ARG A 171 -15.17 -24.81 1.37
N MET A 172 -15.48 -25.68 2.36
CA MET A 172 -15.91 -27.05 2.10
C MET A 172 -17.37 -27.17 1.65
N SER A 173 -18.14 -26.09 1.70
CA SER A 173 -19.51 -25.99 1.15
C SER A 173 -19.56 -25.27 -0.20
N MET A 174 -18.41 -24.89 -0.75
CA MET A 174 -18.28 -24.11 -1.96
C MET A 174 -17.72 -24.95 -3.11
N ARG A 175 -17.88 -24.45 -4.36
CA ARG A 175 -17.47 -25.17 -5.56
C ARG A 175 -15.99 -24.92 -5.89
N ASN A 176 -15.13 -25.80 -5.41
CA ASN A 176 -13.68 -25.62 -5.56
C ASN A 176 -12.94 -26.97 -5.67
N SER A 177 -11.63 -26.91 -5.95
CA SER A 177 -10.80 -28.11 -6.13
C SER A 177 -10.54 -28.91 -4.86
N LEU A 178 -11.01 -28.47 -3.70
CA LEU A 178 -10.99 -29.26 -2.46
C LEU A 178 -12.26 -30.11 -2.29
N THR A 179 -13.34 -29.74 -2.98
CA THR A 179 -14.67 -30.35 -2.87
C THR A 179 -15.07 -31.13 -4.11
N LEU A 180 -14.48 -30.83 -5.27
CA LEU A 180 -14.75 -31.49 -6.55
C LEU A 180 -13.72 -32.61 -6.81
N PRO A 181 -14.12 -33.70 -7.50
CA PRO A 181 -13.17 -34.67 -8.02
C PRO A 181 -12.17 -34.03 -8.99
N LYS A 182 -10.94 -34.55 -8.98
CA LYS A 182 -9.87 -33.98 -9.82
C LYS A 182 -10.24 -33.96 -11.31
N GLU A 183 -10.89 -35.03 -11.79
CA GLU A 183 -11.33 -35.18 -13.19
C GLU A 183 -12.35 -34.09 -13.58
N GLU A 184 -13.22 -33.70 -12.64
CA GLU A 184 -14.19 -32.62 -12.86
C GLU A 184 -13.48 -31.25 -12.92
N VAL A 185 -12.51 -31.02 -12.02
CA VAL A 185 -11.69 -29.79 -12.02
C VAL A 185 -10.94 -29.67 -13.35
N ASP A 186 -10.28 -30.75 -13.79
CA ASP A 186 -9.51 -30.76 -15.04
C ASP A 186 -10.43 -30.54 -16.25
N ALA A 187 -11.63 -31.13 -16.28
CA ALA A 187 -12.62 -30.92 -17.33
C ALA A 187 -13.11 -29.46 -17.35
N LEU A 188 -13.45 -28.88 -16.22
CA LEU A 188 -13.88 -27.47 -16.15
C LEU A 188 -12.81 -26.50 -16.67
N ILE A 189 -11.54 -26.75 -16.35
CA ILE A 189 -10.42 -25.93 -16.85
C ILE A 189 -10.27 -26.13 -18.37
N ALA A 190 -10.33 -27.38 -18.87
CA ALA A 190 -10.22 -27.68 -20.28
C ALA A 190 -11.35 -27.07 -21.13
N ASP A 191 -12.56 -26.97 -20.56
CA ASP A 191 -13.72 -26.33 -21.15
C ASP A 191 -13.65 -24.77 -21.10
N GLY A 192 -12.56 -24.21 -20.58
CA GLY A 192 -12.37 -22.76 -20.47
C GLY A 192 -13.20 -22.08 -19.40
N LYS A 193 -13.71 -22.83 -18.42
CA LYS A 193 -14.44 -22.25 -17.28
C LYS A 193 -13.53 -21.31 -16.50
N GLN A 194 -13.97 -20.08 -16.33
CA GLN A 194 -13.26 -19.10 -15.53
C GLN A 194 -13.20 -19.54 -14.05
N TYR A 195 -12.06 -19.33 -13.43
CA TYR A 195 -11.81 -19.65 -12.04
C TYR A 195 -10.94 -18.59 -11.37
N VAL A 196 -10.89 -18.66 -10.06
CA VAL A 196 -9.92 -17.90 -9.26
C VAL A 196 -9.08 -18.87 -8.45
N VAL A 197 -7.86 -18.45 -8.10
CA VAL A 197 -7.02 -19.18 -7.14
C VAL A 197 -7.12 -18.47 -5.80
N ARG A 198 -7.47 -19.23 -4.75
CA ARG A 198 -7.57 -18.71 -3.39
C ARG A 198 -6.45 -19.23 -2.53
N PHE A 199 -5.94 -18.39 -1.64
CA PHE A 199 -5.01 -18.82 -0.61
C PHE A 199 -5.73 -19.67 0.43
N LYS A 200 -5.19 -20.83 0.76
CA LYS A 200 -5.75 -21.75 1.75
C LYS A 200 -5.20 -21.39 3.12
N ILE A 201 -5.98 -20.64 3.90
CA ILE A 201 -5.59 -20.26 5.25
C ILE A 201 -6.00 -21.34 6.25
N GLU A 202 -5.04 -21.84 7.04
CA GLU A 202 -5.35 -22.73 8.15
C GLU A 202 -5.78 -21.90 9.37
N PRO A 203 -6.89 -22.27 10.05
CA PRO A 203 -7.41 -21.51 11.18
C PRO A 203 -6.60 -21.78 12.46
N ASN A 204 -6.87 -20.98 13.51
CA ASN A 204 -6.34 -21.15 14.88
C ASN A 204 -4.82 -20.92 15.03
N GLU A 205 -4.20 -20.17 14.14
CA GLU A 205 -2.81 -19.74 14.26
C GLU A 205 -2.74 -18.25 14.63
N ASP A 206 -1.97 -17.90 15.64
CA ASP A 206 -1.66 -16.50 15.94
C ASP A 206 -0.53 -16.03 15.00
N VAL A 207 -0.90 -15.17 14.06
CA VAL A 207 0.02 -14.62 13.06
C VAL A 207 0.64 -13.35 13.63
N HIS A 208 1.94 -13.39 13.88
CA HIS A 208 2.73 -12.28 14.38
C HIS A 208 3.24 -11.41 13.23
N VAL A 209 2.92 -10.13 13.27
CA VAL A 209 3.42 -9.10 12.36
C VAL A 209 4.27 -8.14 13.16
N HIS A 210 5.57 -8.17 12.93
CA HIS A 210 6.46 -7.20 13.53
C HIS A 210 6.48 -5.92 12.69
N ASP A 211 5.98 -4.82 13.25
CA ASP A 211 5.91 -3.52 12.57
C ASP A 211 6.81 -2.50 13.26
N ILE A 212 7.67 -1.83 12.50
CA ILE A 212 8.67 -0.88 13.05
C ILE A 212 7.98 0.28 13.79
N ILE A 213 6.81 0.71 13.32
CA ILE A 213 6.07 1.87 13.86
C ILE A 213 5.04 1.43 14.89
N ARG A 214 4.28 0.37 14.58
CA ARG A 214 3.15 -0.11 15.40
C ARG A 214 3.55 -1.11 16.49
N GLY A 215 4.76 -1.66 16.42
CA GLY A 215 5.23 -2.72 17.29
C GLY A 215 4.70 -4.08 16.87
N GLU A 216 4.49 -4.95 17.84
CA GLU A 216 3.97 -6.30 17.61
C GLU A 216 2.46 -6.26 17.40
N VAL A 217 2.00 -6.76 16.23
CA VAL A 217 0.59 -6.92 15.90
C VAL A 217 0.30 -8.40 15.75
N VAL A 218 -0.61 -8.95 16.55
CA VAL A 218 -0.98 -10.36 16.55
C VAL A 218 -2.42 -10.51 16.09
N ILE A 219 -2.64 -11.33 15.06
CA ILE A 219 -3.97 -11.60 14.51
C ILE A 219 -4.16 -13.10 14.41
N ASN A 220 -5.24 -13.62 14.97
CA ASN A 220 -5.59 -15.03 14.80
C ASN A 220 -6.09 -15.31 13.38
N SER A 221 -5.53 -16.33 12.73
CA SER A 221 -5.83 -16.67 11.33
C SER A 221 -7.29 -17.07 11.08
N SER A 222 -8.02 -17.46 12.14
CA SER A 222 -9.44 -17.83 12.05
C SER A 222 -10.37 -16.67 11.61
N ILE A 223 -9.91 -15.42 11.70
CA ILE A 223 -10.68 -14.25 11.22
C ILE A 223 -10.32 -13.85 9.79
N LEU A 224 -9.35 -14.53 9.17
CA LEU A 224 -8.91 -14.24 7.81
C LEU A 224 -9.69 -15.08 6.81
N ASP A 225 -10.11 -14.44 5.72
CA ASP A 225 -10.73 -15.13 4.59
C ASP A 225 -9.69 -15.61 3.58
N ASP A 226 -10.02 -16.70 2.86
CA ASP A 226 -9.21 -17.24 1.77
C ASP A 226 -9.20 -16.27 0.58
N LYS A 227 -8.34 -15.27 0.65
CA LYS A 227 -8.25 -14.21 -0.37
C LYS A 227 -7.99 -14.77 -1.75
N VAL A 228 -8.64 -14.20 -2.75
CA VAL A 228 -8.31 -14.44 -4.15
C VAL A 228 -6.90 -13.92 -4.41
N LEU A 229 -6.05 -14.78 -4.93
CA LEU A 229 -4.67 -14.47 -5.32
C LEU A 229 -4.52 -14.24 -6.83
N TYR A 230 -5.33 -14.94 -7.65
CA TYR A 230 -5.20 -14.93 -9.11
C TYR A 230 -6.56 -15.14 -9.76
N LYS A 231 -6.76 -14.52 -10.93
CA LYS A 231 -7.96 -14.63 -11.74
C LYS A 231 -7.59 -15.17 -13.12
N SER A 232 -8.19 -16.28 -13.53
CA SER A 232 -7.93 -16.85 -14.85
C SER A 232 -8.47 -15.98 -16.00
N ALA A 233 -9.51 -15.18 -15.74
CA ALA A 233 -10.11 -14.30 -16.74
C ALA A 233 -9.16 -13.23 -17.28
N ASP A 234 -8.35 -12.65 -16.41
CA ASP A 234 -7.42 -11.56 -16.74
C ASP A 234 -5.98 -12.08 -16.88
N GLU A 235 -5.74 -13.33 -16.46
CA GLU A 235 -4.41 -13.92 -16.27
C GLU A 235 -3.51 -13.05 -15.38
N LEU A 236 -4.12 -12.35 -14.42
CA LEU A 236 -3.44 -11.43 -13.51
C LEU A 236 -3.69 -11.81 -12.04
N PRO A 237 -2.70 -11.57 -11.18
CA PRO A 237 -2.85 -11.70 -9.73
C PRO A 237 -3.71 -10.57 -9.17
N THR A 238 -4.21 -10.79 -7.97
CA THR A 238 -4.67 -9.68 -7.13
C THR A 238 -3.48 -9.02 -6.44
N TYR A 239 -3.73 -7.85 -5.84
CA TYR A 239 -2.73 -7.10 -5.08
C TYR A 239 -1.91 -7.98 -4.11
N HIS A 240 -2.56 -8.89 -3.39
CA HIS A 240 -1.90 -9.67 -2.35
C HIS A 240 -0.77 -10.56 -2.89
N LEU A 241 -0.99 -11.26 -3.99
CA LEU A 241 0.05 -12.09 -4.59
C LEU A 241 1.08 -11.24 -5.33
N ALA A 242 0.63 -10.27 -6.14
CA ALA A 242 1.52 -9.43 -6.92
C ALA A 242 2.54 -8.70 -6.03
N ASN A 243 2.05 -8.10 -4.95
CA ASN A 243 2.88 -7.36 -4.01
C ASN A 243 4.00 -8.22 -3.40
N ILE A 244 3.65 -9.43 -2.91
CA ILE A 244 4.60 -10.34 -2.27
C ILE A 244 5.65 -10.87 -3.26
N VAL A 245 5.21 -11.29 -4.44
CA VAL A 245 6.13 -11.81 -5.48
C VAL A 245 7.08 -10.72 -5.95
N ASP A 246 6.58 -9.52 -6.17
CA ASP A 246 7.40 -8.40 -6.64
C ASP A 246 8.36 -7.90 -5.55
N ASP A 247 7.90 -7.75 -4.32
CA ASP A 247 8.75 -7.33 -3.21
C ASP A 247 9.89 -8.35 -2.97
N HIS A 248 9.61 -9.65 -3.11
CA HIS A 248 10.64 -10.69 -3.02
C HIS A 248 11.63 -10.62 -4.20
N LEU A 249 11.13 -10.60 -5.44
CA LEU A 249 11.97 -10.63 -6.64
C LEU A 249 12.75 -9.33 -6.87
N MET A 250 12.25 -8.20 -6.38
CA MET A 250 12.92 -6.90 -6.41
C MET A 250 13.79 -6.66 -5.17
N GLU A 251 13.93 -7.68 -4.31
CA GLU A 251 14.75 -7.65 -3.09
C GLU A 251 14.38 -6.50 -2.13
N VAL A 252 13.09 -6.15 -2.06
CA VAL A 252 12.60 -5.12 -1.15
C VAL A 252 12.89 -5.53 0.29
N SER A 253 13.61 -4.68 1.02
CA SER A 253 14.02 -4.92 2.40
C SER A 253 13.02 -4.35 3.42
N HIS A 254 12.35 -3.25 3.07
CA HIS A 254 11.38 -2.58 3.94
C HIS A 254 10.15 -2.17 3.15
N VAL A 255 8.97 -2.48 3.70
CA VAL A 255 7.66 -2.10 3.17
C VAL A 255 7.11 -0.96 4.02
N ILE A 256 7.35 0.28 3.58
CA ILE A 256 6.81 1.49 4.21
C ILE A 256 5.57 1.90 3.44
N ARG A 257 4.37 1.84 4.08
CA ARG A 257 3.08 2.11 3.44
C ARG A 257 2.06 2.66 4.43
N GLY A 258 0.89 3.11 3.95
CA GLY A 258 -0.18 3.59 4.82
C GLY A 258 -0.80 2.49 5.69
N GLU A 259 -1.28 2.86 6.88
CA GLU A 259 -1.88 1.91 7.85
C GLU A 259 -3.18 1.26 7.36
N GLU A 260 -3.80 1.77 6.30
CA GLU A 260 -4.93 1.12 5.64
C GLU A 260 -4.61 -0.29 5.13
N TRP A 261 -3.32 -0.60 4.97
CA TRP A 261 -2.82 -1.92 4.56
C TRP A 261 -2.42 -2.83 5.72
N LEU A 262 -2.44 -2.33 6.96
CA LEU A 262 -2.12 -3.12 8.14
C LEU A 262 -3.01 -4.38 8.29
N PRO A 263 -4.33 -4.33 8.01
CA PRO A 263 -5.17 -5.53 8.03
C PRO A 263 -4.76 -6.63 7.04
N SER A 264 -4.00 -6.29 5.99
CA SER A 264 -3.48 -7.26 5.02
C SER A 264 -2.12 -7.86 5.42
N ALA A 265 -1.44 -7.29 6.39
CA ALA A 265 -0.09 -7.73 6.78
C ALA A 265 -0.04 -9.17 7.28
N PRO A 266 -1.00 -9.69 8.09
CA PRO A 266 -1.01 -11.10 8.49
C PRO A 266 -1.09 -12.05 7.29
N LEU A 267 -1.94 -11.75 6.31
CA LEU A 267 -2.01 -12.53 5.07
C LEU A 267 -0.68 -12.52 4.32
N HIS A 268 0.00 -11.38 4.27
CA HIS A 268 1.30 -11.25 3.61
C HIS A 268 2.36 -12.10 4.34
N VAL A 269 2.41 -12.10 5.66
CA VAL A 269 3.30 -12.97 6.45
C VAL A 269 3.04 -14.44 6.13
N LEU A 270 1.76 -14.86 6.07
CA LEU A 270 1.39 -16.23 5.72
C LEU A 270 1.82 -16.59 4.29
N LEU A 271 1.73 -15.67 3.33
CA LEU A 271 2.21 -15.88 1.96
C LEU A 271 3.74 -16.02 1.90
N TYR A 272 4.51 -15.19 2.60
CA TYR A 272 5.96 -15.35 2.69
C TYR A 272 6.34 -16.71 3.28
N ARG A 273 5.64 -17.18 4.30
CA ARG A 273 5.82 -18.52 4.87
C ARG A 273 5.46 -19.62 3.89
N ALA A 274 4.34 -19.48 3.15
CA ALA A 274 3.90 -20.46 2.17
C ALA A 274 4.88 -20.65 1.01
N PHE A 275 5.59 -19.58 0.63
CA PHE A 275 6.67 -19.63 -0.36
C PHE A 275 8.02 -20.07 0.20
N GLY A 276 8.16 -20.18 1.52
CA GLY A 276 9.47 -20.47 2.16
C GLY A 276 10.41 -19.25 2.15
N TRP A 277 9.89 -18.04 2.06
CA TRP A 277 10.65 -16.77 1.93
C TRP A 277 10.77 -15.99 3.24
N VAL A 278 10.71 -16.69 4.38
CA VAL A 278 10.75 -16.05 5.70
C VAL A 278 12.03 -15.21 5.88
N ASP A 279 13.18 -15.74 5.44
CA ASP A 279 14.48 -15.07 5.56
C ASP A 279 14.62 -13.83 4.66
N THR A 280 13.80 -13.72 3.62
CA THR A 280 13.78 -12.58 2.70
C THR A 280 12.57 -11.68 2.87
N MET A 281 11.71 -11.99 3.83
CA MET A 281 10.55 -11.16 4.15
C MET A 281 11.00 -9.75 4.56
N PRO A 282 10.40 -8.69 3.98
CA PRO A 282 10.74 -7.32 4.35
C PRO A 282 10.27 -6.98 5.76
N GLU A 283 10.92 -6.01 6.39
CA GLU A 283 10.38 -5.36 7.57
C GLU A 283 9.21 -4.45 7.19
N PHE A 284 8.18 -4.43 8.04
CA PHE A 284 6.97 -3.63 7.78
C PHE A 284 6.98 -2.33 8.60
N ALA A 285 6.51 -1.24 7.98
CA ALA A 285 6.30 0.04 8.65
C ALA A 285 5.01 0.68 8.14
N HIS A 286 3.95 0.66 8.96
CA HIS A 286 2.66 1.22 8.61
C HIS A 286 2.50 2.64 9.16
N LEU A 287 2.55 3.62 8.23
CA LEU A 287 2.40 5.05 8.53
C LEU A 287 0.94 5.38 8.91
N PRO A 288 0.71 6.24 9.90
CA PRO A 288 -0.63 6.69 10.24
C PRO A 288 -1.30 7.43 9.08
N LEU A 289 -2.64 7.44 9.04
CA LEU A 289 -3.40 8.18 8.03
C LEU A 289 -3.19 9.70 8.16
N LEU A 290 -3.25 10.40 7.02
CA LEU A 290 -3.52 11.84 7.05
C LEU A 290 -4.99 12.06 7.39
N LEU A 291 -5.23 12.71 8.51
CA LEU A 291 -6.58 12.98 9.00
C LEU A 291 -7.07 14.35 8.51
N LYS A 292 -8.37 14.51 8.49
CA LYS A 292 -9.00 15.83 8.32
C LYS A 292 -8.59 16.77 9.44
N PRO A 293 -8.62 18.10 9.22
CA PRO A 293 -8.26 19.07 10.25
C PRO A 293 -9.07 18.95 11.55
N ASP A 294 -10.33 18.50 11.44
CA ASP A 294 -11.22 18.23 12.58
C ASP A 294 -10.91 16.90 13.30
N GLY A 295 -9.93 16.11 12.79
CA GLY A 295 -9.55 14.82 13.32
C GLY A 295 -10.52 13.67 13.01
N ASN A 296 -11.62 13.94 12.32
CA ASN A 296 -12.69 12.97 12.06
C ASN A 296 -12.51 12.25 10.71
N GLY A 297 -11.65 11.24 10.69
CA GLY A 297 -11.46 10.37 9.54
C GLY A 297 -10.33 10.79 8.59
N LYS A 298 -10.08 9.94 7.59
CA LYS A 298 -9.04 10.10 6.59
C LYS A 298 -9.33 11.31 5.68
N LEU A 299 -8.30 12.13 5.43
CA LEU A 299 -8.36 13.19 4.42
C LEU A 299 -8.61 12.57 3.04
N SER A 300 -9.65 13.02 2.35
CA SER A 300 -10.06 12.53 1.05
C SER A 300 -9.95 13.59 -0.04
N LYS A 301 -10.06 13.18 -1.30
CA LYS A 301 -10.06 14.08 -2.46
C LYS A 301 -11.13 15.19 -2.35
N ARG A 302 -12.33 14.84 -1.89
CA ARG A 302 -13.47 15.79 -1.73
C ARG A 302 -13.29 16.79 -0.60
N ASP A 303 -12.36 16.53 0.32
CA ASP A 303 -12.12 17.42 1.44
C ASP A 303 -11.32 18.66 1.01
N GLY A 304 -10.50 18.58 -0.03
CA GLY A 304 -9.72 19.71 -0.55
C GLY A 304 -10.58 20.89 -0.94
N ASP A 305 -11.58 20.66 -1.78
CA ASP A 305 -12.50 21.70 -2.26
C ASP A 305 -13.29 22.30 -1.10
N ARG A 306 -13.78 21.46 -0.18
CA ARG A 306 -14.55 21.88 0.99
C ARG A 306 -13.71 22.69 1.99
N LEU A 307 -12.42 22.38 2.13
CA LEU A 307 -11.54 22.97 3.12
C LEU A 307 -10.69 24.12 2.56
N GLY A 308 -10.76 24.37 1.24
CA GLY A 308 -10.08 25.47 0.57
C GLY A 308 -8.57 25.30 0.43
N PHE A 309 -8.06 24.06 0.42
CA PHE A 309 -6.65 23.78 0.13
C PHE A 309 -6.51 22.56 -0.81
N PRO A 310 -5.48 22.53 -1.67
CA PRO A 310 -5.26 21.42 -2.58
C PRO A 310 -4.93 20.11 -1.83
N VAL A 311 -5.33 18.99 -2.41
CA VAL A 311 -4.96 17.65 -1.93
C VAL A 311 -4.11 16.89 -2.95
N PHE A 312 -3.77 17.55 -4.06
CA PHE A 312 -2.95 17.03 -5.15
C PHE A 312 -1.67 17.87 -5.31
N PRO A 313 -0.53 17.25 -5.68
CA PRO A 313 0.69 18.00 -5.96
C PRO A 313 0.56 18.96 -7.15
N LEU A 314 -0.10 18.53 -8.23
CA LEU A 314 -0.33 19.27 -9.45
C LEU A 314 -1.82 19.35 -9.76
N GLU A 315 -2.23 20.30 -10.61
CA GLU A 315 -3.58 20.33 -11.16
C GLU A 315 -3.91 19.01 -11.88
N TRP A 316 -5.13 18.53 -11.69
CA TRP A 316 -5.62 17.30 -12.31
C TRP A 316 -6.90 17.55 -13.09
N HIS A 317 -6.90 17.16 -14.36
CA HIS A 317 -8.07 17.12 -15.21
C HIS A 317 -8.57 15.68 -15.29
N ASP A 318 -9.69 15.36 -14.65
CA ASP A 318 -10.23 14.01 -14.65
C ASP A 318 -10.76 13.63 -16.04
N PRO A 319 -10.18 12.63 -16.72
CA PRO A 319 -10.57 12.31 -18.10
C PRO A 319 -11.96 11.65 -18.21
N LYS A 320 -12.53 11.18 -17.07
CA LYS A 320 -13.85 10.53 -17.04
C LYS A 320 -14.97 11.53 -16.78
N THR A 321 -14.74 12.50 -15.89
CA THR A 321 -15.75 13.46 -15.45
C THR A 321 -15.57 14.86 -16.06
N GLY A 322 -14.37 15.19 -16.56
CA GLY A 322 -14.00 16.52 -16.99
C GLY A 322 -13.76 17.50 -15.83
N GLU A 323 -13.82 17.04 -14.59
CA GLU A 323 -13.60 17.86 -13.40
C GLU A 323 -12.13 18.29 -13.29
N VAL A 324 -11.90 19.56 -12.93
CA VAL A 324 -10.57 20.11 -12.71
C VAL A 324 -10.36 20.32 -11.23
N SER A 325 -9.31 19.69 -10.67
CA SER A 325 -8.90 19.84 -9.28
C SER A 325 -7.58 20.58 -9.20
N SER A 326 -7.54 21.64 -8.39
CA SER A 326 -6.33 22.46 -8.21
C SER A 326 -5.20 21.67 -7.52
N GLY A 327 -3.96 22.00 -7.92
CA GLY A 327 -2.74 21.45 -7.33
C GLY A 327 -2.01 22.42 -6.43
N TYR A 328 -1.12 21.90 -5.59
CA TYR A 328 -0.22 22.74 -4.77
C TYR A 328 0.68 23.63 -5.62
N ARG A 329 1.18 23.12 -6.75
CA ARG A 329 2.01 23.87 -7.69
C ARG A 329 1.28 25.10 -8.24
N GLU A 330 0.08 24.91 -8.75
CA GLU A 330 -0.74 25.97 -9.35
C GLU A 330 -1.26 26.95 -8.29
N SER A 331 -1.38 26.51 -7.05
CA SER A 331 -1.70 27.35 -5.89
C SER A 331 -0.48 28.12 -5.33
N GLY A 332 0.68 28.04 -6.00
CA GLY A 332 1.88 28.81 -5.64
C GLY A 332 2.73 28.24 -4.51
N TYR A 333 2.52 26.98 -4.11
CA TYR A 333 3.35 26.33 -3.10
C TYR A 333 4.68 25.89 -3.68
N LEU A 334 5.76 26.09 -2.91
CA LEU A 334 7.08 25.60 -3.28
C LEU A 334 7.25 24.12 -2.91
N PRO A 335 7.88 23.29 -3.78
CA PRO A 335 8.06 21.86 -3.52
C PRO A 335 8.76 21.58 -2.19
N LYS A 336 9.81 22.36 -1.85
CA LYS A 336 10.54 22.21 -0.58
C LYS A 336 9.67 22.44 0.66
N LEU A 337 8.75 23.40 0.62
CA LEU A 337 7.85 23.65 1.74
C LEU A 337 6.89 22.48 1.94
N LEU A 338 6.37 21.91 0.85
CA LEU A 338 5.51 20.75 0.90
C LEU A 338 6.25 19.53 1.47
N SER A 339 7.48 19.27 1.02
CA SER A 339 8.32 18.17 1.51
C SER A 339 8.68 18.31 2.99
N ILE A 340 8.80 19.51 3.53
CA ILE A 340 9.08 19.76 4.95
C ILE A 340 7.79 19.63 5.79
N SER A 341 6.66 20.10 5.27
CA SER A 341 5.39 20.13 6.03
C SER A 341 4.71 18.76 6.13
N LEU A 342 4.77 17.94 5.07
CA LEU A 342 4.08 16.64 5.01
C LEU A 342 4.42 15.69 6.16
N PRO A 343 5.70 15.50 6.55
CA PRO A 343 6.03 14.69 7.71
C PRO A 343 5.49 15.23 9.04
N CYS A 344 5.22 16.53 9.10
CA CYS A 344 4.71 17.17 10.31
C CYS A 344 3.18 17.05 10.50
N TRP A 345 2.44 16.64 9.47
CA TRP A 345 0.97 16.54 9.53
C TRP A 345 0.45 15.40 10.40
N ASP A 346 1.29 14.46 10.79
CA ASP A 346 0.93 13.36 11.70
C ASP A 346 0.60 13.85 13.14
N GLY A 347 0.91 15.09 13.47
CA GLY A 347 0.73 15.66 14.82
C GLY A 347 -0.48 16.58 15.01
N ILE A 348 -1.39 16.73 14.03
CA ILE A 348 -2.52 17.68 14.14
C ILE A 348 -3.56 17.23 15.18
N ARG A 349 -3.64 15.95 15.52
CA ARG A 349 -4.63 15.42 16.49
C ARG A 349 -4.53 15.99 17.91
N GLU A 350 -3.40 16.52 18.34
CA GLU A 350 -3.22 17.00 19.73
C GLU A 350 -3.49 18.49 19.90
N MET A 351 -3.63 19.28 18.82
CA MET A 351 -3.89 20.71 18.94
C MET A 351 -5.36 21.09 19.22
N THR A 352 -6.30 20.18 19.07
CA THR A 352 -7.74 20.45 19.21
C THR A 352 -8.32 19.89 20.49
N ARG A 353 -7.50 19.36 21.42
CA ARG A 353 -7.93 18.79 22.72
C ARG A 353 -7.49 19.59 23.94
N ASN A 354 -7.26 20.87 23.78
CA ASN A 354 -7.11 21.82 24.92
C ASN A 354 -8.05 22.99 24.76
#